data_ad7fdd69d26770308ad4283d4d7006b7
#
_entry.id   ad7fdd69d26770308ad4283d4d7006b7
#
_cell.length_a   1.000
_cell.length_b   1.000
_cell.length_c   1.000
_cell.angle_alpha   90.00
_cell.angle_beta   90.00
_cell.angle_gamma   90.00
#
_symmetry.space_group_name_H-M   'P 1'
#
loop_
_entity.id
_entity.type
_entity.pdbx_description
1 polymer ?
#
loop_
_entity_poly.entity_id
_entity_poly.type
_entity_poly.pdbx_seq_one_letter_code
_entity_poly.pdbx_strand_id
1 'polypeptide(L)'
;MQKNNWLLLFVIFLLTGCVKIDNSSVDIIIDNTLNDKNYVMNTVSSGYKFYLPLGVRQIVDNDNNQVFMIGDTKVYLYVDVVSFYYKNKLNYKDSENYNYYYKNIINGTKEGYIGIDKKNSDYFVKIVYNYSKVEFYVDEYNLNNVIANSLVILNNINYNDDLIEKILSYSSDLSGEVTYELDKPNDSESTFLKYLEEYTSEEEDILPDGE
;
A
#
# COMPACT_ATOMS: atom_id res chain seq x y z
N MET A 1 -41.97 -37.40 3.53
CA MET A 1 -40.66 -36.92 3.99
C MET A 1 -39.84 -36.28 2.86
N GLN A 2 -40.29 -35.16 2.26
CA GLN A 2 -39.65 -34.55 1.07
C GLN A 2 -39.46 -33.04 1.19
N LYS A 3 -39.68 -32.43 2.37
CA LYS A 3 -39.66 -30.96 2.56
C LYS A 3 -38.31 -30.37 3.04
N ASN A 4 -37.37 -31.20 3.50
CA ASN A 4 -36.12 -30.65 4.10
C ASN A 4 -34.94 -30.52 3.15
N ASN A 5 -34.98 -31.14 1.96
CA ASN A 5 -33.84 -31.09 1.04
C ASN A 5 -33.70 -29.73 0.34
N TRP A 6 -34.74 -28.94 0.21
CA TRP A 6 -34.68 -27.64 -0.43
C TRP A 6 -34.03 -26.55 0.46
N LEU A 7 -34.25 -26.70 1.77
CA LEU A 7 -33.60 -25.82 2.76
C LEU A 7 -32.08 -26.07 2.82
N LEU A 8 -31.69 -27.35 2.69
CA LEU A 8 -30.26 -27.73 2.65
C LEU A 8 -29.55 -27.20 1.40
N LEU A 9 -30.23 -27.19 0.25
CA LEU A 9 -29.75 -26.64 -1.01
C LEU A 9 -29.59 -25.12 -0.94
N PHE A 10 -30.47 -24.40 -0.24
CA PHE A 10 -30.42 -22.97 -0.04
C PHE A 10 -29.26 -22.58 0.88
N VAL A 11 -28.97 -23.38 1.91
CA VAL A 11 -27.81 -23.12 2.81
C VAL A 11 -26.48 -23.34 2.10
N ILE A 12 -26.38 -24.31 1.18
CA ILE A 12 -25.18 -24.55 0.37
C ILE A 12 -24.90 -23.34 -0.58
N PHE A 13 -25.93 -22.67 -1.10
CA PHE A 13 -25.82 -21.52 -1.97
C PHE A 13 -25.31 -20.26 -1.23
N LEU A 14 -25.49 -20.17 0.10
CA LEU A 14 -25.00 -19.07 0.91
C LEU A 14 -23.50 -19.18 1.28
N LEU A 15 -22.88 -20.34 1.04
CA LEU A 15 -21.48 -20.60 1.40
C LEU A 15 -20.48 -20.32 0.27
N THR A 16 -20.91 -19.91 -0.91
CA THR A 16 -20.04 -19.75 -2.09
C THR A 16 -19.52 -18.33 -2.32
N GLY A 17 -19.60 -17.44 -1.34
CA GLY A 17 -19.38 -15.99 -1.50
C GLY A 17 -18.02 -15.42 -1.10
N CYS A 18 -17.02 -16.19 -0.68
CA CYS A 18 -15.68 -15.64 -0.41
C CYS A 18 -14.74 -15.86 -1.59
N VAL A 19 -14.63 -14.88 -2.47
CA VAL A 19 -13.46 -14.80 -3.37
C VAL A 19 -12.25 -14.51 -2.47
N LYS A 20 -11.39 -15.50 -2.27
CA LYS A 20 -10.10 -15.27 -1.63
C LYS A 20 -9.24 -14.45 -2.58
N ILE A 21 -9.06 -13.18 -2.25
CA ILE A 21 -8.13 -12.28 -2.97
C ILE A 21 -6.72 -12.89 -3.01
N ASP A 22 -6.33 -13.60 -1.98
CA ASP A 22 -5.01 -14.23 -1.80
C ASP A 22 -4.57 -15.15 -2.94
N ASN A 23 -5.49 -15.70 -3.74
CA ASN A 23 -5.20 -16.57 -4.88
C ASN A 23 -5.39 -15.89 -6.25
N SER A 24 -5.72 -14.59 -6.27
CA SER A 24 -5.92 -13.84 -7.51
C SER A 24 -4.57 -13.43 -8.09
N SER A 25 -4.44 -13.48 -9.42
CA SER A 25 -3.27 -12.88 -10.06
C SER A 25 -3.29 -11.36 -9.91
N VAL A 26 -2.12 -10.71 -9.91
CA VAL A 26 -2.00 -9.25 -9.84
C VAL A 26 -2.80 -8.56 -10.94
N ASP A 27 -2.88 -9.16 -12.13
CA ASP A 27 -3.70 -8.65 -13.24
C ASP A 27 -5.18 -8.55 -12.89
N ILE A 28 -5.74 -9.60 -12.30
CA ILE A 28 -7.16 -9.65 -11.90
C ILE A 28 -7.43 -8.61 -10.80
N ILE A 29 -6.51 -8.43 -9.87
CA ILE A 29 -6.62 -7.44 -8.81
C ILE A 29 -6.66 -6.03 -9.41
N ILE A 30 -5.74 -5.71 -10.33
CA ILE A 30 -5.69 -4.43 -11.02
C ILE A 30 -7.02 -4.17 -11.74
N ASP A 31 -7.44 -5.10 -12.58
CA ASP A 31 -8.62 -4.94 -13.42
C ASP A 31 -9.90 -4.79 -12.58
N ASN A 32 -10.07 -5.58 -11.52
CA ASN A 32 -11.23 -5.47 -10.63
C ASN A 32 -11.24 -4.16 -9.86
N THR A 33 -10.09 -3.76 -9.30
CA THR A 33 -10.00 -2.56 -8.46
C THR A 33 -10.19 -1.28 -9.26
N LEU A 34 -9.63 -1.20 -10.47
CA LEU A 34 -9.75 -0.01 -11.30
C LEU A 34 -11.14 0.17 -11.92
N ASN A 35 -11.88 -0.90 -12.10
CA ASN A 35 -13.24 -0.86 -12.63
C ASN A 35 -14.30 -0.57 -11.55
N ASP A 36 -13.98 -0.75 -10.28
CA ASP A 36 -14.89 -0.43 -9.18
C ASP A 36 -14.90 1.09 -8.91
N LYS A 37 -16.09 1.71 -9.03
CA LYS A 37 -16.27 3.16 -8.93
C LYS A 37 -17.15 3.61 -7.75
N ASN A 38 -17.58 2.70 -6.89
CA ASN A 38 -18.64 2.98 -5.92
C ASN A 38 -18.13 3.32 -4.51
N TYR A 39 -17.00 3.99 -4.40
CA TYR A 39 -16.46 4.38 -3.11
C TYR A 39 -16.86 5.79 -2.68
N VAL A 40 -17.33 5.93 -1.45
CA VAL A 40 -17.59 7.24 -0.83
C VAL A 40 -16.34 7.72 -0.11
N MET A 41 -15.83 8.89 -0.52
CA MET A 41 -14.63 9.49 0.08
C MET A 41 -14.85 9.71 1.58
N ASN A 42 -13.96 9.20 2.41
CA ASN A 42 -14.04 9.27 3.87
C ASN A 42 -12.82 9.92 4.53
N THR A 43 -11.80 10.30 3.73
CA THR A 43 -10.58 10.94 4.21
C THR A 43 -10.25 12.17 3.37
N VAL A 44 -9.83 13.25 4.03
CA VAL A 44 -9.49 14.55 3.39
C VAL A 44 -8.06 14.91 3.79
N SER A 45 -7.30 15.43 2.83
CA SER A 45 -5.94 15.96 3.04
C SER A 45 -5.76 17.29 2.29
N SER A 46 -4.54 17.83 2.28
CA SER A 46 -4.22 19.12 1.66
C SER A 46 -4.31 19.05 0.13
N GLY A 47 -5.44 19.54 -0.42
CA GLY A 47 -5.67 19.61 -1.87
C GLY A 47 -6.29 18.36 -2.49
N TYR A 48 -6.60 17.32 -1.74
CA TYR A 48 -7.27 16.13 -2.25
C TYR A 48 -8.09 15.39 -1.18
N LYS A 49 -8.94 14.49 -1.62
CA LYS A 49 -9.68 13.54 -0.79
C LYS A 49 -9.62 12.15 -1.39
N PHE A 50 -9.77 11.13 -0.56
CA PHE A 50 -9.73 9.74 -1.01
C PHE A 50 -10.59 8.82 -0.16
N TYR A 51 -10.77 7.59 -0.62
CA TYR A 51 -11.38 6.54 0.17
C TYR A 51 -10.30 5.73 0.87
N LEU A 52 -10.39 5.65 2.20
CA LEU A 52 -9.58 4.77 3.02
C LEU A 52 -10.37 3.48 3.28
N PRO A 53 -9.91 2.31 2.78
CA PRO A 53 -10.61 1.04 2.93
C PRO A 53 -10.80 0.62 4.40
N LEU A 54 -11.86 -0.12 4.66
CA LEU A 54 -12.11 -0.68 6.00
C LEU A 54 -10.96 -1.60 6.41
N GLY A 55 -10.45 -1.42 7.63
CA GLY A 55 -9.32 -2.18 8.16
C GLY A 55 -7.95 -1.56 7.85
N VAL A 56 -7.87 -0.57 6.96
CA VAL A 56 -6.67 0.23 6.76
C VAL A 56 -6.60 1.33 7.81
N ARG A 57 -5.46 1.51 8.47
CA ARG A 57 -5.25 2.55 9.49
C ARG A 57 -4.23 3.56 9.00
N GLN A 58 -4.55 4.83 9.03
CA GLN A 58 -3.59 5.92 8.82
C GLN A 58 -2.78 6.11 10.10
N ILE A 59 -1.45 6.06 10.01
CA ILE A 59 -0.53 6.21 11.14
C ILE A 59 0.32 7.47 11.06
N VAL A 60 0.50 8.02 9.86
CA VAL A 60 1.11 9.35 9.63
C VAL A 60 0.24 10.10 8.65
N ASP A 61 -0.10 11.34 8.98
CA ASP A 61 -0.76 12.31 8.11
C ASP A 61 0.13 13.56 8.04
N ASN A 62 0.87 13.68 6.97
CA ASN A 62 1.74 14.83 6.71
C ASN A 62 1.47 15.33 5.28
N ASP A 63 0.39 16.08 5.13
CA ASP A 63 -0.06 16.68 3.87
C ASP A 63 -0.03 15.68 2.69
N ASN A 64 1.01 15.76 1.88
CA ASN A 64 1.18 14.93 0.68
C ASN A 64 1.87 13.59 0.95
N ASN A 65 2.41 13.40 2.15
CA ASN A 65 3.13 12.20 2.55
C ASN A 65 2.38 11.51 3.70
N GLN A 66 1.85 10.34 3.45
CA GLN A 66 1.04 9.60 4.42
C GLN A 66 1.56 8.19 4.59
N VAL A 67 1.35 7.62 5.76
CA VAL A 67 1.70 6.22 6.03
C VAL A 67 0.47 5.49 6.55
N PHE A 68 0.19 4.35 5.94
CA PHE A 68 -0.91 3.47 6.32
C PHE A 68 -0.41 2.13 6.84
N MET A 69 -1.19 1.50 7.71
CA MET A 69 -1.07 0.10 8.06
C MET A 69 -2.16 -0.70 7.35
N ILE A 70 -1.77 -1.68 6.56
CA ILE A 70 -2.64 -2.67 5.91
C ILE A 70 -2.23 -4.05 6.46
N GLY A 71 -3.03 -4.59 7.39
CA GLY A 71 -2.54 -5.69 8.22
C GLY A 71 -1.30 -5.25 8.99
N ASP A 72 -0.20 -5.98 8.83
CA ASP A 72 1.10 -5.68 9.47
C ASP A 72 2.05 -4.94 8.52
N THR A 73 1.61 -4.59 7.32
CA THR A 73 2.43 -3.90 6.31
C THR A 73 2.29 -2.40 6.41
N LYS A 74 3.40 -1.66 6.51
CA LYS A 74 3.44 -0.21 6.33
C LYS A 74 3.48 0.14 4.85
N VAL A 75 2.55 0.97 4.43
CA VAL A 75 2.41 1.48 3.06
C VAL A 75 2.65 2.98 3.07
N TYR A 76 3.61 3.43 2.31
CA TYR A 76 4.01 4.84 2.22
C TYR A 76 3.38 5.44 0.96
N LEU A 77 2.50 6.43 1.16
CA LEU A 77 1.83 7.16 0.08
C LEU A 77 2.45 8.55 -0.07
N TYR A 78 2.76 8.91 -1.30
CA TYR A 78 3.04 10.28 -1.73
C TYR A 78 2.03 10.71 -2.79
N VAL A 79 1.51 11.95 -2.66
CA VAL A 79 0.56 12.55 -3.62
C VAL A 79 1.17 13.83 -4.17
N ASP A 80 1.47 13.84 -5.46
CA ASP A 80 2.06 15.00 -6.15
C ASP A 80 0.97 15.96 -6.66
N VAL A 81 0.47 16.78 -5.75
CA VAL A 81 -0.56 17.78 -6.06
C VAL A 81 -0.04 18.87 -7.01
N VAL A 82 1.28 19.13 -6.99
CA VAL A 82 1.93 20.14 -7.85
C VAL A 82 1.92 19.65 -9.29
N SER A 83 2.42 18.46 -9.53
CA SER A 83 2.42 17.87 -10.87
C SER A 83 1.00 17.65 -11.41
N PHE A 84 0.05 17.31 -10.53
CA PHE A 84 -1.36 17.21 -10.91
C PHE A 84 -1.89 18.56 -11.38
N TYR A 85 -1.67 19.64 -10.63
CA TYR A 85 -2.17 20.98 -10.95
C TYR A 85 -1.62 21.51 -12.28
N TYR A 86 -0.30 21.39 -12.48
CA TYR A 86 0.37 21.82 -13.72
C TYR A 86 0.24 20.82 -14.87
N LYS A 87 -0.43 19.67 -14.67
CA LYS A 87 -0.57 18.59 -15.69
C LYS A 87 0.79 18.13 -16.23
N ASN A 88 1.80 18.08 -15.35
CA ASN A 88 3.11 17.60 -15.71
C ASN A 88 3.05 16.12 -16.10
N LYS A 89 3.67 15.75 -17.23
CA LYS A 89 3.78 14.34 -17.58
C LYS A 89 4.69 13.63 -16.59
N LEU A 90 4.15 12.56 -15.99
CA LEU A 90 4.94 11.68 -15.15
C LEU A 90 5.95 10.93 -16.03
N ASN A 91 7.24 11.06 -15.71
CA ASN A 91 8.30 10.41 -16.46
C ASN A 91 8.67 9.10 -15.75
N TYR A 92 8.12 7.98 -16.23
CA TYR A 92 8.33 6.64 -15.65
C TYR A 92 9.67 6.02 -16.07
N LYS A 93 10.79 6.67 -15.74
CA LYS A 93 12.14 6.16 -16.11
C LYS A 93 12.54 4.87 -15.40
N ASP A 94 11.90 4.52 -14.30
CA ASP A 94 12.23 3.34 -13.48
C ASP A 94 11.56 2.05 -13.97
N SER A 95 10.84 2.10 -15.08
CA SER A 95 9.94 1.03 -15.51
C SER A 95 10.61 -0.25 -16.03
N GLU A 96 11.92 -0.28 -16.22
CA GLU A 96 12.58 -1.37 -16.95
C GLU A 96 13.29 -2.40 -16.06
N ASN A 97 13.34 -2.24 -14.73
CA ASN A 97 14.22 -3.02 -13.86
C ASN A 97 13.53 -3.91 -12.82
N TYR A 98 12.22 -4.15 -12.92
CA TYR A 98 11.52 -5.03 -11.97
C TYR A 98 11.71 -6.50 -12.32
N ASN A 99 12.17 -7.30 -11.35
CA ASN A 99 12.56 -8.69 -11.59
C ASN A 99 11.41 -9.71 -11.44
N TYR A 100 10.25 -9.30 -10.89
CA TYR A 100 9.13 -10.20 -10.64
C TYR A 100 7.90 -9.88 -11.48
N TYR A 101 7.45 -8.62 -11.47
CA TYR A 101 6.26 -8.20 -12.20
C TYR A 101 6.33 -6.72 -12.58
N TYR A 102 5.90 -6.40 -13.81
CA TYR A 102 5.72 -5.03 -14.27
C TYR A 102 4.51 -4.93 -15.19
N LYS A 103 3.68 -3.91 -14.97
CA LYS A 103 2.56 -3.60 -15.85
C LYS A 103 2.27 -2.11 -15.86
N ASN A 104 2.11 -1.56 -17.06
CA ASN A 104 1.52 -0.23 -17.22
C ASN A 104 0.02 -0.28 -16.95
N ILE A 105 -0.50 0.73 -16.29
CA ILE A 105 -1.90 0.88 -15.89
C ILE A 105 -2.47 2.09 -16.61
N ILE A 106 -3.56 1.90 -17.35
CA ILE A 106 -4.28 2.98 -18.04
C ILE A 106 -5.77 2.76 -17.78
N ASN A 107 -6.45 3.77 -17.22
CA ASN A 107 -7.90 3.75 -17.02
C ASN A 107 -8.47 5.15 -17.28
N GLY A 108 -9.02 5.37 -18.45
CA GLY A 108 -9.48 6.67 -18.93
C GLY A 108 -8.33 7.66 -19.06
N THR A 109 -8.36 8.75 -18.29
CA THR A 109 -7.31 9.78 -18.26
C THR A 109 -6.23 9.53 -17.22
N LYS A 110 -6.42 8.52 -16.39
CA LYS A 110 -5.46 8.15 -15.33
C LYS A 110 -4.49 7.12 -15.89
N GLU A 111 -3.20 7.35 -15.64
CA GLU A 111 -2.13 6.46 -16.09
C GLU A 111 -1.10 6.22 -14.98
N GLY A 112 -0.35 5.15 -15.12
CA GLY A 112 0.69 4.79 -14.18
C GLY A 112 1.28 3.41 -14.46
N TYR A 113 1.88 2.83 -13.42
CA TYR A 113 2.42 1.48 -13.47
C TYR A 113 2.46 0.83 -12.10
N ILE A 114 2.54 -0.48 -12.08
CA ILE A 114 2.93 -1.28 -10.93
C ILE A 114 4.21 -2.04 -11.25
N GLY A 115 5.17 -1.98 -10.35
CA GLY A 115 6.41 -2.73 -10.40
C GLY A 115 6.61 -3.52 -9.11
N ILE A 116 7.03 -4.77 -9.23
CA ILE A 116 7.28 -5.66 -8.11
C ILE A 116 8.64 -6.31 -8.28
N ASP A 117 9.47 -6.18 -7.25
CA ASP A 117 10.72 -6.90 -7.10
C ASP A 117 10.60 -7.98 -6.03
N LYS A 118 11.00 -9.19 -6.36
CA LYS A 118 11.16 -10.25 -5.36
C LYS A 118 12.55 -10.16 -4.75
N LYS A 119 12.62 -10.04 -3.42
CA LYS A 119 13.85 -9.96 -2.64
C LYS A 119 13.80 -11.00 -1.51
N ASN A 120 14.46 -12.15 -1.71
CA ASN A 120 14.40 -13.29 -0.81
C ASN A 120 12.96 -13.82 -0.61
N SER A 121 12.45 -13.75 0.62
CA SER A 121 11.07 -14.12 0.98
C SER A 121 10.04 -13.01 0.72
N ASP A 122 10.52 -11.79 0.50
CA ASP A 122 9.67 -10.59 0.50
C ASP A 122 9.58 -9.97 -0.89
N TYR A 123 8.60 -9.11 -1.04
CA TYR A 123 8.35 -8.35 -2.25
C TYR A 123 8.43 -6.87 -1.96
N PHE A 124 9.23 -6.14 -2.73
CA PHE A 124 9.15 -4.69 -2.81
C PHE A 124 8.15 -4.33 -3.89
N VAL A 125 7.15 -3.53 -3.55
CA VAL A 125 6.11 -3.08 -4.46
C VAL A 125 6.15 -1.57 -4.57
N LYS A 126 6.11 -1.09 -5.81
CA LYS A 126 5.93 0.31 -6.16
C LYS A 126 4.76 0.45 -7.12
N ILE A 127 3.79 1.26 -6.78
CA ILE A 127 2.66 1.59 -7.64
C ILE A 127 2.64 3.10 -7.82
N VAL A 128 2.75 3.55 -9.06
CA VAL A 128 2.56 4.94 -9.43
C VAL A 128 1.27 5.02 -10.23
N TYR A 129 0.35 5.89 -9.83
CA TYR A 129 -0.92 6.03 -10.53
C TYR A 129 -1.56 7.39 -10.25
N ASN A 130 -2.01 8.07 -11.30
CA ASN A 130 -2.77 9.31 -11.20
C ASN A 130 -2.09 10.37 -10.30
N TYR A 131 -0.82 10.70 -10.54
CA TYR A 131 0.00 11.65 -9.77
C TYR A 131 0.18 11.27 -8.30
N SER A 132 0.12 10.00 -8.00
CA SER A 132 0.36 9.48 -6.66
C SER A 132 1.21 8.22 -6.71
N LYS A 133 1.90 7.92 -5.63
CA LYS A 133 2.80 6.79 -5.53
C LYS A 133 2.64 6.10 -4.18
N VAL A 134 2.63 4.78 -4.17
CA VAL A 134 2.82 3.98 -2.97
C VAL A 134 4.03 3.09 -3.10
N GLU A 135 4.74 2.90 -1.98
CA GLU A 135 5.87 1.98 -1.87
C GLU A 135 5.76 1.20 -0.57
N PHE A 136 6.08 -0.10 -0.61
CA PHE A 136 6.07 -0.97 0.57
C PHE A 136 6.85 -2.25 0.35
N TYR A 137 7.29 -2.88 1.46
CA TYR A 137 7.73 -4.27 1.50
C TYR A 137 6.63 -5.14 2.09
N VAL A 138 6.45 -6.33 1.56
CA VAL A 138 5.38 -7.24 1.99
C VAL A 138 5.80 -8.70 1.76
N ASP A 139 5.36 -9.61 2.63
CA ASP A 139 5.49 -11.05 2.43
C ASP A 139 4.53 -11.57 1.35
N GLU A 140 4.77 -12.79 0.89
CA GLU A 140 3.99 -13.42 -0.18
C GLU A 140 2.50 -13.59 0.20
N TYR A 141 2.21 -13.88 1.46
CA TYR A 141 0.84 -14.12 1.92
C TYR A 141 -0.02 -12.86 1.86
N ASN A 142 0.56 -11.71 2.21
CA ASN A 142 -0.14 -10.42 2.27
C ASN A 142 -0.08 -9.64 0.94
N LEU A 143 0.77 -10.04 -0.01
CA LEU A 143 1.06 -9.31 -1.26
C LEU A 143 -0.21 -8.84 -1.98
N ASN A 144 -1.11 -9.75 -2.28
CA ASN A 144 -2.32 -9.45 -3.04
C ASN A 144 -3.27 -8.51 -2.28
N ASN A 145 -3.41 -8.70 -0.97
CA ASN A 145 -4.26 -7.88 -0.13
C ASN A 145 -3.74 -6.44 -0.04
N VAL A 146 -2.42 -6.26 0.14
CA VAL A 146 -1.81 -4.93 0.24
C VAL A 146 -1.88 -4.22 -1.10
N ILE A 147 -1.61 -4.90 -2.23
CA ILE A 147 -1.77 -4.34 -3.59
C ILE A 147 -3.22 -3.88 -3.82
N ALA A 148 -4.21 -4.72 -3.51
CA ALA A 148 -5.61 -4.39 -3.71
C ALA A 148 -6.03 -3.13 -2.94
N ASN A 149 -5.73 -3.04 -1.65
CA ASN A 149 -6.05 -1.87 -0.81
C ASN A 149 -5.30 -0.62 -1.29
N SER A 150 -4.03 -0.74 -1.68
CA SER A 150 -3.23 0.36 -2.22
C SER A 150 -3.84 0.90 -3.52
N LEU A 151 -4.23 0.02 -4.45
CA LEU A 151 -4.90 0.42 -5.68
C LEU A 151 -6.26 1.08 -5.44
N VAL A 152 -7.05 0.60 -4.44
CA VAL A 152 -8.30 1.24 -4.03
C VAL A 152 -8.03 2.67 -3.57
N ILE A 153 -7.03 2.90 -2.74
CA ILE A 153 -6.66 4.25 -2.29
C ILE A 153 -6.28 5.12 -3.48
N LEU A 154 -5.33 4.68 -4.31
CA LEU A 154 -4.81 5.45 -5.44
C LEU A 154 -5.88 5.75 -6.50
N ASN A 155 -6.74 4.79 -6.82
CA ASN A 155 -7.79 4.96 -7.81
C ASN A 155 -8.85 5.98 -7.38
N ASN A 156 -9.04 6.13 -6.07
CA ASN A 156 -10.04 7.01 -5.49
C ASN A 156 -9.49 8.36 -5.01
N ILE A 157 -8.24 8.71 -5.31
CA ILE A 157 -7.73 10.07 -5.08
C ILE A 157 -8.48 11.04 -6.01
N ASN A 158 -9.11 12.03 -5.38
CA ASN A 158 -9.87 13.08 -6.04
C ASN A 158 -9.28 14.43 -5.63
N TYR A 159 -8.67 15.11 -6.58
CA TYR A 159 -7.99 16.39 -6.42
C TYR A 159 -9.00 17.55 -6.39
N ASN A 160 -8.66 18.60 -5.67
CA ASN A 160 -9.43 19.84 -5.59
C ASN A 160 -8.58 21.00 -6.15
N ASP A 161 -8.80 21.33 -7.42
CA ASP A 161 -8.01 22.35 -8.14
C ASP A 161 -8.04 23.71 -7.43
N ASP A 162 -9.21 24.16 -6.95
CA ASP A 162 -9.35 25.45 -6.27
C ASP A 162 -8.57 25.51 -4.94
N LEU A 163 -8.56 24.40 -4.21
CA LEU A 163 -7.81 24.32 -2.96
C LEU A 163 -6.31 24.25 -3.22
N ILE A 164 -5.88 23.47 -4.23
CA ILE A 164 -4.48 23.35 -4.62
C ILE A 164 -3.97 24.73 -5.08
N GLU A 165 -4.70 25.46 -5.91
CA GLU A 165 -4.35 26.80 -6.36
C GLU A 165 -4.12 27.76 -5.17
N LYS A 166 -5.02 27.72 -4.19
CA LYS A 166 -4.85 28.52 -2.96
C LYS A 166 -3.59 28.14 -2.20
N ILE A 167 -3.35 26.85 -1.98
CA ILE A 167 -2.16 26.37 -1.27
C ILE A 167 -0.91 26.83 -1.99
N LEU A 168 -0.86 26.68 -3.34
CA LEU A 168 0.27 27.13 -4.16
C LEU A 168 0.51 28.64 -4.11
N SER A 169 -0.56 29.44 -3.95
CA SER A 169 -0.46 30.90 -3.88
C SER A 169 0.04 31.41 -2.51
N TYR A 170 -0.14 30.65 -1.43
CA TYR A 170 0.22 31.05 -0.06
C TYR A 170 1.52 30.42 0.44
N SER A 171 1.94 29.27 -0.08
CA SER A 171 3.17 28.60 0.33
C SER A 171 4.09 28.37 -0.86
N SER A 172 5.29 28.96 -0.80
CA SER A 172 6.39 28.59 -1.70
C SER A 172 6.96 27.19 -1.39
N ASP A 173 6.48 26.55 -0.33
CA ASP A 173 7.04 25.34 0.25
C ASP A 173 5.93 24.29 0.43
N LEU A 174 5.43 23.76 -0.69
CA LEU A 174 4.74 22.48 -0.61
C LEU A 174 5.79 21.41 -0.31
N SER A 175 5.58 20.66 0.75
CA SER A 175 6.45 19.55 1.12
C SER A 175 6.63 18.63 -0.07
N GLY A 176 7.84 18.57 -0.62
CA GLY A 176 8.22 17.58 -1.61
C GLY A 176 8.07 16.16 -1.05
N GLU A 177 8.37 15.18 -1.86
CA GLU A 177 8.38 13.79 -1.42
C GLU A 177 9.37 13.62 -0.26
N VAL A 178 8.89 13.09 0.87
CA VAL A 178 9.73 12.71 2.01
C VAL A 178 10.28 11.32 1.74
N THR A 179 11.59 11.18 1.81
CA THR A 179 12.24 9.86 1.74
C THR A 179 12.07 9.16 3.07
N TYR A 180 11.35 8.05 3.08
CA TYR A 180 11.22 7.17 4.23
C TYR A 180 12.21 6.01 4.11
N GLU A 181 12.77 5.60 5.24
CA GLU A 181 13.38 4.28 5.35
C GLU A 181 12.25 3.25 5.40
N LEU A 182 12.08 2.49 4.31
CA LEU A 182 10.99 1.52 4.22
C LEU A 182 11.26 0.37 5.20
N ASP A 183 10.29 0.08 6.06
CA ASP A 183 10.34 -1.09 6.92
C ASP A 183 10.37 -2.36 6.06
N LYS A 184 11.49 -3.05 6.09
CA LYS A 184 11.58 -4.40 5.53
C LYS A 184 10.91 -5.35 6.50
N PRO A 185 10.09 -6.30 6.02
CA PRO A 185 9.67 -7.42 6.85
C PRO A 185 10.93 -8.06 7.43
N ASN A 186 10.94 -8.31 8.73
CA ASN A 186 12.10 -8.92 9.37
C ASN A 186 12.36 -10.27 8.72
N ASP A 187 13.55 -10.46 8.19
CA ASP A 187 14.10 -11.81 8.03
C ASP A 187 13.96 -12.49 9.39
N SER A 188 13.21 -13.57 9.45
CA SER A 188 12.78 -14.24 10.68
C SER A 188 13.92 -14.83 11.52
N GLU A 189 15.16 -14.51 11.20
CA GLU A 189 16.34 -15.03 11.89
C GLU A 189 16.82 -14.17 13.06
N SER A 190 16.35 -12.96 13.27
CA SER A 190 17.23 -12.11 14.05
C SER A 190 16.69 -11.54 15.36
N THR A 191 15.39 -11.53 15.62
CA THR A 191 14.94 -10.89 16.86
C THR A 191 15.25 -11.74 18.09
N PHE A 192 15.11 -13.05 17.99
CA PHE A 192 15.40 -13.95 19.11
C PHE A 192 16.91 -14.14 19.34
N LEU A 193 17.69 -14.28 18.25
CA LEU A 193 19.15 -14.41 18.33
C LEU A 193 19.81 -13.09 18.78
N LYS A 194 19.29 -11.96 18.34
CA LYS A 194 19.78 -10.64 18.78
C LYS A 194 19.49 -10.39 20.25
N TYR A 195 18.34 -10.83 20.76
CA TYR A 195 18.04 -10.80 22.20
C TYR A 195 18.95 -11.73 23.00
N LEU A 196 19.32 -12.90 22.46
CA LEU A 196 20.25 -13.82 23.12
C LEU A 196 21.68 -13.26 23.13
N GLU A 197 22.15 -12.63 22.04
CA GLU A 197 23.47 -12.00 21.99
C GLU A 197 23.55 -10.79 22.91
N GLU A 198 22.49 -9.99 23.03
CA GLU A 198 22.43 -8.85 23.96
C GLU A 198 22.42 -9.31 25.42
N TYR A 199 21.70 -10.40 25.76
CA TYR A 199 21.69 -10.99 27.11
C TYR A 199 23.01 -11.68 27.49
N THR A 200 23.68 -12.34 26.53
CA THR A 200 24.98 -13.00 26.83
C THR A 200 26.12 -12.00 26.95
N SER A 201 26.04 -10.83 26.28
CA SER A 201 27.05 -9.77 26.42
C SER A 201 26.95 -9.02 27.78
N GLU A 202 25.75 -8.96 28.38
CA GLU A 202 25.57 -8.34 29.70
C GLU A 202 25.96 -9.27 30.86
N GLU A 203 25.98 -10.60 30.69
CA GLU A 203 26.40 -11.56 31.74
C GLU A 203 27.92 -11.73 31.84
N GLU A 204 28.70 -11.40 30.82
CA GLU A 204 30.17 -11.48 30.88
C GLU A 204 30.82 -10.35 31.71
N ASP A 205 30.10 -9.26 31.96
CA ASP A 205 30.59 -8.12 32.76
C ASP A 205 30.35 -8.26 34.29
N ILE A 206 29.79 -9.38 34.76
CA ILE A 206 29.43 -9.57 36.20
C ILE A 206 30.24 -10.71 36.86
N LEU A 207 31.42 -11.00 36.41
CA LEU A 207 32.32 -11.87 37.20
C LEU A 207 33.14 -10.98 38.13
N PRO A 208 32.97 -11.07 39.46
CA PRO A 208 33.85 -10.38 40.38
C PRO A 208 35.24 -11.01 40.33
N ASP A 209 36.26 -10.17 40.18
CA ASP A 209 37.65 -10.56 40.31
C ASP A 209 37.83 -11.28 41.63
N GLY A 210 38.10 -12.57 41.58
CA GLY A 210 38.41 -13.38 42.74
C GLY A 210 39.79 -13.03 43.27
N GLU A 211 39.83 -12.64 44.52
CA GLU A 211 41.04 -12.61 45.33
C GLU A 211 41.63 -14.04 45.54
#